data_d1f7179508e0c8715ba9374d1e843e52
#
_entry.id   d1f7179508e0c8715ba9374d1e843e52
#
_cell.length_a   1.000
_cell.length_b   1.000
_cell.length_c   1.000
_cell.angle_alpha   90.00
_cell.angle_beta   90.00
_cell.angle_gamma   90.00
#
_symmetry.space_group_name_H-M   'P 1'
#
loop_
_entity.id
_entity.type
_entity.pdbx_description
1 polymer ?
#
loop_
_entity_poly.entity_id
_entity_poly.type
_entity_poly.pdbx_seq_one_letter_code
_entity_poly.pdbx_strand_id
1 'polypeptide(L)'
;MEELRPGLWTWTGEHPDWNAELQWGPEVRSYAVQLEDLRVLIDPVQPAPRGDAVLLTVPWHRRSTDELELPVLDEPPAGIEARPGYFAEESAYWLPAWSAIVLGDAFMDGNTAPFEWATDDPEASERLHALLELPFELVLPTHGEVTDRAAFETSLKV
;
A
#
# COMPACT_ATOMS: atom_id res chain seq x y z
N MET A 1 -3.93 -14.41 8.20
CA MET A 1 -4.64 -13.58 7.17
C MET A 1 -6.02 -13.23 7.70
N GLU A 2 -6.37 -11.98 7.65
CA GLU A 2 -7.63 -11.42 8.14
C GLU A 2 -8.43 -10.84 6.96
N GLU A 3 -9.74 -11.12 6.92
CA GLU A 3 -10.63 -10.51 5.94
C GLU A 3 -11.17 -9.19 6.49
N LEU A 4 -10.84 -8.09 5.81
CA LEU A 4 -11.27 -6.74 6.19
C LEU A 4 -12.69 -6.42 5.69
N ARG A 5 -12.95 -6.82 4.45
CA ARG A 5 -14.25 -6.76 3.76
C ARG A 5 -14.33 -7.96 2.81
N PRO A 6 -15.51 -8.42 2.40
CA PRO A 6 -15.62 -9.58 1.49
C PRO A 6 -14.75 -9.41 0.24
N GLY A 7 -13.76 -10.30 0.07
CA GLY A 7 -12.81 -10.25 -1.04
C GLY A 7 -11.60 -9.34 -0.87
N LEU A 8 -11.44 -8.73 0.31
CA LEU A 8 -10.26 -7.92 0.66
C LEU A 8 -9.64 -8.46 1.96
N TRP A 9 -8.41 -8.93 1.88
CA TRP A 9 -7.66 -9.49 3.01
C TRP A 9 -6.37 -8.72 3.29
N THR A 10 -5.90 -8.85 4.52
CA THR A 10 -4.59 -8.38 4.94
C THR A 10 -3.84 -9.45 5.72
N TRP A 11 -2.54 -9.38 5.69
CA TRP A 11 -1.64 -10.13 6.57
C TRP A 11 -0.38 -9.34 6.84
N THR A 12 0.37 -9.76 7.83
CA THR A 12 1.66 -9.17 8.16
C THR A 12 2.76 -10.20 8.06
N GLY A 13 3.98 -9.71 7.91
CA GLY A 13 5.19 -10.50 7.92
C GLY A 13 6.40 -9.64 8.22
N GLU A 14 7.52 -10.26 8.51
CA GLU A 14 8.77 -9.55 8.75
C GLU A 14 9.41 -9.13 7.43
N HIS A 15 9.79 -7.85 7.34
CA HIS A 15 10.49 -7.35 6.16
C HIS A 15 11.86 -8.03 6.03
N PRO A 16 12.20 -8.64 4.89
CA PRO A 16 13.39 -9.48 4.75
C PRO A 16 14.71 -8.72 4.96
N ASP A 17 14.73 -7.43 4.69
CA ASP A 17 15.93 -6.59 4.82
C ASP A 17 15.87 -5.64 6.01
N TRP A 18 14.95 -5.86 6.95
CA TRP A 18 14.88 -5.01 8.14
C TRP A 18 16.10 -5.14 9.03
N ASN A 19 16.52 -4.03 9.60
CA ASN A 19 17.54 -3.99 10.63
C ASN A 19 17.23 -2.86 11.64
N ALA A 20 17.86 -2.91 12.80
CA ALA A 20 17.56 -2.01 13.91
C ALA A 20 17.96 -0.53 13.69
N GLU A 21 18.64 -0.21 12.59
CA GLU A 21 19.00 1.17 12.21
C GLU A 21 17.88 1.87 11.44
N LEU A 22 16.89 1.11 10.96
CA LEU A 22 15.75 1.66 10.24
C LEU A 22 14.77 2.35 11.19
N GLN A 23 14.15 3.43 10.72
CA GLN A 23 13.22 4.25 11.49
C GLN A 23 11.80 3.68 11.57
N TRP A 24 11.59 2.47 11.03
CA TRP A 24 10.30 1.77 11.02
C TRP A 24 10.49 0.36 11.61
N GLY A 25 9.40 -0.26 12.06
CA GLY A 25 9.40 -1.59 12.67
C GLY A 25 9.60 -2.73 11.66
N PRO A 26 9.98 -3.92 12.12
CA PRO A 26 10.25 -5.08 11.25
C PRO A 26 9.00 -5.60 10.54
N GLU A 27 7.83 -5.43 11.14
CA GLU A 27 6.58 -5.93 10.59
C GLU A 27 6.05 -5.01 9.49
N VAL A 28 5.74 -5.60 8.34
CA VAL A 28 5.09 -4.93 7.22
C VAL A 28 3.78 -5.62 6.87
N ARG A 29 2.87 -4.89 6.27
CA ARG A 29 1.53 -5.32 5.96
C ARG A 29 1.32 -5.41 4.46
N SER A 30 0.61 -6.44 4.06
CA SER A 30 0.29 -6.74 2.67
C SER A 30 -1.20 -6.97 2.49
N TYR A 31 -1.66 -6.93 1.24
CA TYR A 31 -3.08 -7.05 0.93
C TYR A 31 -3.33 -8.02 -0.21
N ALA A 32 -4.48 -8.67 -0.20
CA ALA A 32 -4.98 -9.50 -1.29
C ALA A 32 -6.38 -9.05 -1.67
N VAL A 33 -6.64 -8.94 -2.97
CA VAL A 33 -7.92 -8.50 -3.53
C VAL A 33 -8.43 -9.56 -4.50
N GLN A 34 -9.67 -10.00 -4.32
CA GLN A 34 -10.32 -10.92 -5.24
C GLN A 34 -11.15 -10.14 -6.24
N LEU A 35 -10.67 -10.13 -7.50
CA LEU A 35 -11.39 -9.61 -8.67
C LEU A 35 -11.92 -10.82 -9.43
N GLU A 36 -13.20 -10.91 -9.72
CA GLU A 36 -13.76 -12.05 -10.45
C GLU A 36 -12.91 -13.34 -10.40
N ASP A 37 -12.11 -13.59 -11.44
CA ASP A 37 -11.27 -14.78 -11.57
C ASP A 37 -9.78 -14.54 -11.19
N LEU A 38 -9.43 -13.35 -10.72
CA LEU A 38 -8.05 -12.96 -10.45
C LEU A 38 -7.86 -12.54 -8.99
N ARG A 39 -6.94 -13.17 -8.29
CA ARG A 39 -6.49 -12.71 -6.96
C ARG A 39 -5.16 -11.96 -7.10
N VAL A 40 -5.22 -10.68 -6.80
CA VAL A 40 -4.04 -9.79 -6.83
C VAL A 40 -3.47 -9.61 -5.43
N LEU A 41 -2.18 -9.82 -5.28
CA LEU A 41 -1.43 -9.52 -4.06
C LEU A 41 -0.78 -8.14 -4.22
N ILE A 42 -0.93 -7.28 -3.21
CA ILE A 42 -0.34 -5.95 -3.21
C ILE A 42 0.77 -5.89 -2.15
N ASP A 43 1.98 -5.56 -2.58
CA ASP A 43 3.19 -5.52 -1.76
C ASP A 43 3.35 -6.77 -0.88
N PRO A 44 3.29 -7.99 -1.45
CA PRO A 44 3.27 -9.20 -0.64
C PRO A 44 4.58 -9.43 0.11
N VAL A 45 4.45 -9.79 1.39
CA VAL A 45 5.52 -10.25 2.26
C VAL A 45 5.29 -11.73 2.60
N GLN A 46 6.37 -12.47 2.79
CA GLN A 46 6.29 -13.88 3.17
C GLN A 46 5.94 -14.06 4.68
N PRO A 47 5.20 -15.11 5.05
CA PRO A 47 4.54 -16.07 4.17
C PRO A 47 3.29 -15.48 3.52
N ALA A 48 3.22 -15.54 2.20
CA ALA A 48 2.12 -14.97 1.43
C ALA A 48 1.03 -16.01 1.13
N PRO A 49 -0.25 -15.60 1.06
CA PRO A 49 -1.31 -16.45 0.60
C PRO A 49 -1.18 -16.73 -0.91
N ARG A 50 -1.96 -17.69 -1.39
CA ARG A 50 -2.04 -17.94 -2.83
C ARG A 50 -2.59 -16.71 -3.56
N GLY A 51 -1.94 -16.33 -4.67
CA GLY A 51 -2.36 -15.29 -5.58
C GLY A 51 -2.08 -15.66 -7.03
N ASP A 52 -2.53 -14.84 -7.94
CA ASP A 52 -2.35 -15.01 -9.39
C ASP A 52 -1.41 -13.97 -10.00
N ALA A 53 -1.34 -12.80 -9.39
CA ALA A 53 -0.49 -11.69 -9.83
C ALA A 53 -0.12 -10.77 -8.67
N VAL A 54 0.87 -9.93 -8.87
CA VAL A 54 1.37 -8.97 -7.88
C VAL A 54 1.27 -7.54 -8.42
N LEU A 55 0.84 -6.61 -7.58
CA LEU A 55 1.00 -5.18 -7.75
C LEU A 55 1.95 -4.64 -6.68
N LEU A 56 2.80 -3.69 -7.06
CA LEU A 56 3.71 -3.00 -6.14
C LEU A 56 3.30 -1.54 -6.01
N THR A 57 3.25 -1.02 -4.79
CA THR A 57 3.07 0.41 -4.56
C THR A 57 4.34 1.19 -4.90
N VAL A 58 5.50 0.60 -4.63
CA VAL A 58 6.83 1.16 -4.93
C VAL A 58 7.75 0.07 -5.49
N PRO A 59 8.68 0.41 -6.39
CA PRO A 59 9.55 -0.59 -7.04
C PRO A 59 10.42 -1.38 -6.07
N TRP A 60 10.83 -0.80 -4.95
CA TRP A 60 11.69 -1.46 -3.96
C TRP A 60 10.97 -2.52 -3.11
N HIS A 61 9.64 -2.58 -3.12
CA HIS A 61 8.89 -3.69 -2.51
C HIS A 61 8.99 -5.00 -3.30
N ARG A 62 9.63 -4.97 -4.47
CA ARG A 62 9.86 -6.15 -5.31
C ARG A 62 10.64 -7.24 -4.59
N ARG A 63 11.50 -6.89 -3.64
CA ARG A 63 12.30 -7.84 -2.85
C ARG A 63 11.44 -8.90 -2.16
N SER A 64 10.28 -8.52 -1.68
CA SER A 64 9.34 -9.43 -1.01
C SER A 64 8.60 -10.34 -1.98
N THR A 65 8.71 -10.11 -3.28
CA THR A 65 7.93 -10.80 -4.31
C THR A 65 8.72 -11.78 -5.16
N ASP A 66 10.06 -11.69 -5.16
CA ASP A 66 10.92 -12.49 -6.06
C ASP A 66 10.77 -14.01 -5.85
N GLU A 67 10.45 -14.42 -4.62
CA GLU A 67 10.27 -15.83 -4.27
C GLU A 67 8.89 -16.41 -4.63
N LEU A 68 7.93 -15.54 -5.01
CA LEU A 68 6.55 -15.97 -5.27
C LEU A 68 6.34 -16.56 -6.66
N GLU A 69 7.27 -16.31 -7.60
CA GLU A 69 7.16 -16.75 -9.00
C GLU A 69 5.85 -16.31 -9.68
N LEU A 70 5.27 -15.20 -9.24
CA LEU A 70 4.06 -14.60 -9.80
C LEU A 70 4.41 -13.44 -10.73
N PRO A 71 3.59 -13.20 -11.78
CA PRO A 71 3.77 -12.02 -12.60
C PRO A 71 3.55 -10.74 -11.80
N VAL A 72 4.49 -9.80 -11.90
CA VAL A 72 4.34 -8.44 -11.39
C VAL A 72 3.73 -7.60 -12.50
N LEU A 73 2.56 -7.02 -12.24
CA LEU A 73 1.82 -6.24 -13.21
C LEU A 73 2.38 -4.81 -13.28
N ASP A 74 2.57 -4.30 -14.49
CA ASP A 74 2.98 -2.91 -14.71
C ASP A 74 1.81 -1.93 -14.49
N GLU A 75 0.59 -2.41 -14.73
CA GLU A 75 -0.64 -1.65 -14.54
C GLU A 75 -1.69 -2.49 -13.81
N PRO A 76 -2.55 -1.86 -12.98
CA PRO A 76 -3.59 -2.59 -12.29
C PRO A 76 -4.66 -3.11 -13.26
N PRO A 77 -5.23 -4.30 -12.98
CA PRO A 77 -6.37 -4.81 -13.73
C PRO A 77 -7.65 -4.01 -13.44
N ALA A 78 -8.68 -4.23 -14.24
CA ALA A 78 -9.99 -3.63 -14.01
C ALA A 78 -10.51 -3.89 -12.59
N GLY A 79 -10.99 -2.86 -11.91
CA GLY A 79 -11.42 -2.91 -10.50
C GLY A 79 -10.40 -2.35 -9.51
N ILE A 80 -9.17 -2.08 -9.95
CA ILE A 80 -8.14 -1.38 -9.20
C ILE A 80 -7.67 -0.19 -10.03
N GLU A 81 -7.57 0.98 -9.44
CA GLU A 81 -7.12 2.19 -10.12
C GLU A 81 -5.84 2.73 -9.47
N ALA A 82 -4.81 2.94 -10.29
CA ALA A 82 -3.59 3.59 -9.82
C ALA A 82 -3.77 5.11 -9.73
N ARG A 83 -3.26 5.70 -8.66
CA ARG A 83 -3.15 7.14 -8.46
C ARG A 83 -1.72 7.48 -8.09
N PRO A 84 -1.23 8.68 -8.45
CA PRO A 84 0.08 9.12 -7.99
C PRO A 84 0.15 9.12 -6.47
N GLY A 85 1.23 8.56 -5.93
CA GLY A 85 1.50 8.52 -4.50
C GLY A 85 2.41 9.66 -4.03
N TYR A 86 2.98 9.48 -2.85
CA TYR A 86 3.88 10.47 -2.23
C TYR A 86 5.22 10.58 -2.97
N PHE A 87 5.89 9.44 -3.17
CA PHE A 87 7.10 9.38 -3.98
C PHE A 87 6.76 9.37 -5.47
N ALA A 88 7.68 9.87 -6.31
CA ALA A 88 7.48 9.90 -7.76
C ALA A 88 7.24 8.52 -8.36
N GLU A 89 7.86 7.48 -7.78
CA GLU A 89 7.72 6.09 -8.20
C GLU A 89 6.58 5.35 -7.49
N GLU A 90 5.90 5.98 -6.54
CA GLU A 90 4.83 5.36 -5.77
C GLU A 90 3.49 5.45 -6.51
N SER A 91 2.76 4.33 -6.49
CA SER A 91 1.36 4.29 -6.86
C SER A 91 0.50 4.01 -5.63
N ALA A 92 -0.49 4.85 -5.38
CA ALA A 92 -1.58 4.51 -4.49
C ALA A 92 -2.63 3.75 -5.29
N TYR A 93 -3.21 2.68 -4.72
CA TYR A 93 -4.22 1.90 -5.41
C TYR A 93 -5.59 2.14 -4.80
N TRP A 94 -6.48 2.74 -5.57
CA TRP A 94 -7.88 2.88 -5.25
C TRP A 94 -8.63 1.60 -5.56
N LEU A 95 -9.36 1.09 -4.58
CA LEU A 95 -10.15 -0.13 -4.64
C LEU A 95 -11.65 0.23 -4.51
N PRO A 96 -12.33 0.63 -5.61
CA PRO A 96 -13.69 1.16 -5.54
C PRO A 96 -14.70 0.24 -4.87
N ALA A 97 -14.65 -1.06 -5.18
CA ALA A 97 -15.59 -2.03 -4.64
C ALA A 97 -15.51 -2.19 -3.11
N TRP A 98 -14.41 -1.78 -2.51
CA TRP A 98 -14.17 -1.87 -1.07
C TRP A 98 -14.10 -0.51 -0.37
N SER A 99 -14.27 0.59 -1.10
CA SER A 99 -14.06 1.95 -0.58
C SER A 99 -12.75 2.08 0.19
N ALA A 100 -11.68 1.52 -0.37
CA ALA A 100 -10.37 1.42 0.29
C ALA A 100 -9.25 1.96 -0.61
N ILE A 101 -8.23 2.55 0.01
CA ILE A 101 -7.02 3.00 -0.68
C ILE A 101 -5.79 2.32 -0.07
N VAL A 102 -4.96 1.74 -0.92
CA VAL A 102 -3.66 1.17 -0.51
C VAL A 102 -2.59 2.23 -0.68
N LEU A 103 -1.87 2.49 0.39
CA LEU A 103 -0.74 3.40 0.43
C LEU A 103 0.54 2.62 0.72
N GLY A 104 1.60 2.88 -0.05
CA GLY A 104 2.91 2.29 0.19
C GLY A 104 3.62 2.96 1.37
N ASP A 105 4.79 3.52 1.11
CA ASP A 105 5.62 4.15 2.14
C ASP A 105 5.17 5.58 2.50
N ALA A 106 4.14 6.08 1.86
CA ALA A 106 3.61 7.43 2.11
C ALA A 106 3.00 7.61 3.51
N PHE A 107 2.49 6.53 4.09
CA PHE A 107 1.79 6.58 5.37
C PHE A 107 2.31 5.45 6.25
N MET A 108 2.92 5.81 7.39
CA MET A 108 3.59 4.87 8.29
C MET A 108 3.15 5.12 9.72
N ASP A 109 2.73 4.06 10.40
CA ASP A 109 2.37 4.08 11.82
C ASP A 109 1.41 5.24 12.20
N GLY A 110 0.42 5.49 11.34
CA GLY A 110 -0.58 6.52 11.55
C GLY A 110 -0.17 7.93 11.15
N ASN A 111 0.99 8.10 10.50
CA ASN A 111 1.49 9.41 10.09
C ASN A 111 1.91 9.41 8.62
N THR A 112 1.75 10.56 7.98
CA THR A 112 2.35 10.80 6.67
C THR A 112 3.87 10.69 6.80
N ALA A 113 4.52 10.06 5.82
CA ALA A 113 5.97 9.89 5.79
C ALA A 113 6.69 11.24 5.96
N PRO A 114 7.80 11.27 6.71
CA PRO A 114 8.55 12.51 6.93
C PRO A 114 8.98 13.16 5.61
N PHE A 115 8.81 14.47 5.49
CA PHE A 115 9.21 15.22 4.29
C PHE A 115 10.68 15.06 3.91
N GLU A 116 11.53 14.81 4.88
CA GLU A 116 12.96 14.52 4.66
C GLU A 116 13.22 13.28 3.80
N TRP A 117 12.24 12.40 3.64
CA TRP A 117 12.35 11.23 2.77
C TRP A 117 11.97 11.51 1.30
N ALA A 118 11.21 12.59 1.08
CA ALA A 118 10.81 13.04 -0.25
C ALA A 118 11.40 14.42 -0.55
N THR A 119 12.62 14.64 -0.15
CA THR A 119 13.30 15.90 0.10
C THR A 119 13.23 16.95 -0.99
N ASP A 120 13.07 16.59 -2.24
CA ASP A 120 13.14 17.53 -3.34
C ASP A 120 11.90 17.50 -4.23
N ASP A 121 10.80 16.91 -3.74
CA ASP A 121 9.55 16.82 -4.50
C ASP A 121 8.47 17.72 -3.91
N PRO A 122 8.34 18.97 -4.41
CA PRO A 122 7.34 19.90 -3.90
C PRO A 122 5.90 19.47 -4.20
N GLU A 123 5.70 18.54 -5.13
CA GLU A 123 4.38 18.04 -5.51
C GLU A 123 3.89 16.86 -4.64
N ALA A 124 4.77 16.29 -3.82
CA ALA A 124 4.43 15.12 -2.99
C ALA A 124 3.21 15.36 -2.11
N SER A 125 3.15 16.50 -1.42
CA SER A 125 2.02 16.89 -0.58
C SER A 125 0.74 17.08 -1.39
N GLU A 126 0.83 17.71 -2.56
CA GLU A 126 -0.32 17.94 -3.44
C GLU A 126 -0.92 16.62 -3.93
N ARG A 127 -0.06 15.65 -4.28
CA ARG A 127 -0.51 14.32 -4.71
C ARG A 127 -1.28 13.60 -3.59
N LEU A 128 -0.80 13.66 -2.35
CA LEU A 128 -1.52 13.07 -1.22
C LEU A 128 -2.85 13.76 -0.95
N HIS A 129 -2.90 15.09 -1.01
CA HIS A 129 -4.15 15.83 -0.87
C HIS A 129 -5.15 15.50 -1.99
N ALA A 130 -4.68 15.28 -3.21
CA ALA A 130 -5.53 14.87 -4.33
C ALA A 130 -6.23 13.52 -4.09
N LEU A 131 -5.65 12.63 -3.30
CA LEU A 131 -6.29 11.37 -2.93
C LEU A 131 -7.59 11.57 -2.15
N LEU A 132 -7.75 12.69 -1.45
CA LEU A 132 -8.97 13.03 -0.70
C LEU A 132 -10.18 13.28 -1.61
N GLU A 133 -10.00 13.45 -2.91
CA GLU A 133 -11.09 13.51 -3.89
C GLU A 133 -11.78 12.14 -4.07
N LEU A 134 -11.11 11.05 -3.73
CA LEU A 134 -11.67 9.71 -3.77
C LEU A 134 -12.51 9.42 -2.51
N PRO A 135 -13.63 8.70 -2.65
CA PRO A 135 -14.55 8.43 -1.53
C PRO A 135 -14.13 7.21 -0.72
N PHE A 136 -12.85 7.08 -0.38
CA PHE A 136 -12.39 5.98 0.45
C PHE A 136 -12.79 6.16 1.92
N GLU A 137 -12.99 5.04 2.59
CA GLU A 137 -13.26 4.92 4.02
C GLU A 137 -12.09 4.27 4.74
N LEU A 138 -11.51 3.21 4.13
CA LEU A 138 -10.37 2.49 4.67
C LEU A 138 -9.06 2.98 4.05
N VAL A 139 -8.05 3.09 4.88
CA VAL A 139 -6.66 3.35 4.50
C VAL A 139 -5.82 2.13 4.85
N LEU A 140 -5.15 1.60 3.86
CA LEU A 140 -4.42 0.34 3.90
C LEU A 140 -2.91 0.61 3.72
N PRO A 141 -2.19 0.91 4.81
CA PRO A 141 -0.76 1.21 4.74
C PRO A 141 0.09 -0.07 4.66
N THR A 142 1.27 0.02 4.09
CA THR A 142 2.28 -1.04 4.15
C THR A 142 2.93 -1.12 5.54
N HIS A 143 3.08 0.01 6.21
CA HIS A 143 3.62 0.09 7.56
C HIS A 143 2.56 0.55 8.55
N GLY A 144 2.29 -0.26 9.56
CA GLY A 144 1.32 0.05 10.61
C GLY A 144 -0.04 -0.60 10.41
N GLU A 145 -0.99 -0.16 11.20
CA GLU A 145 -2.34 -0.73 11.22
C GLU A 145 -3.25 -0.14 10.13
N VAL A 146 -4.20 -0.95 9.68
CA VAL A 146 -5.32 -0.47 8.86
C VAL A 146 -6.04 0.63 9.64
N THR A 147 -6.34 1.72 8.96
CA THR A 147 -6.95 2.90 9.56
C THR A 147 -8.05 3.46 8.66
N ASP A 148 -8.50 4.66 8.94
CA ASP A 148 -9.59 5.29 8.25
C ASP A 148 -9.21 6.63 7.60
N ARG A 149 -10.14 7.16 6.84
CA ARG A 149 -10.02 8.46 6.18
C ARG A 149 -9.71 9.59 7.17
N ALA A 150 -10.35 9.60 8.34
CA ALA A 150 -10.20 10.68 9.32
C ALA A 150 -8.76 10.74 9.86
N ALA A 151 -8.15 9.60 10.11
CA ALA A 151 -6.75 9.51 10.52
C ALA A 151 -5.80 10.02 9.42
N PHE A 152 -6.05 9.65 8.17
CA PHE A 152 -5.27 10.14 7.04
C PHE A 152 -5.40 11.66 6.85
N GLU A 153 -6.62 12.20 6.88
CA GLU A 153 -6.85 13.64 6.81
C GLU A 153 -6.13 14.41 7.94
N THR A 154 -6.16 13.85 9.15
CA THR A 154 -5.48 14.44 10.30
C THR A 154 -3.97 14.48 10.09
N SER A 155 -3.38 13.42 9.52
CA SER A 155 -1.94 13.37 9.25
C SER A 155 -1.47 14.41 8.22
N LEU A 156 -2.36 14.80 7.29
CA LEU A 156 -2.06 15.80 6.25
C LEU A 156 -2.16 17.25 6.73
N LYS A 157 -2.76 17.49 7.90
CA LYS A 157 -2.97 18.85 8.45
C LYS A 157 -1.79 19.38 9.25
N VAL A 158 -0.74 18.61 9.32
CA VAL A 158 0.47 18.98 10.07
C VAL A 158 1.42 19.80 9.23
#